data_5e0641862478c8415465217cabd3dbc7
#
_entry.id   5e0641862478c8415465217cabd3dbc7
#
_cell.length_a   1.000
_cell.length_b   1.000
_cell.length_c   1.000
_cell.angle_alpha   90.00
_cell.angle_beta   90.00
_cell.angle_gamma   90.00
#
_symmetry.space_group_name_H-M   'P 1'
#
loop_
_entity.id
_entity.type
_entity.pdbx_description
1 polymer ?
#
loop_
_entity_poly.entity_id
_entity_poly.type
_entity_poly.pdbx_seq_one_letter_code
_entity_poly.pdbx_strand_id
1 'polypeptide(L)'
;VSDHLRGPLDEDLDLRALEEWLVDRLSDDGVGAVRLAAPVRPEGGYSGETLILPAVVEKDGREVEERFVVRREPPEAAIYPAQSPTTTVEVELQWRVLRGLEDHSEVPVAPSVGFEPDGKVLGGPFFVTGFVAGDIPREDPAYVAEGFYAEATPERRRAMNEAAAQTIAMVNRVDWMAAGLAHLVPEGCAPTNLRQLDLWEEFASGELRGRLHPTLAEGWRRLRAEVPPDAPPALCWGDCRLGNIFWDGARPACTTDFEGATIAPAEFDLGWFLSFDRWIHEACGNPRLDGEPTREELVGVYERALGRRTVGMRWHEVFGAARYCVLVLRVMNRLEERGLLPPGSDLYLAGGVTDALRMQLEER
;
A
#
# COMPACT_ATOMS: atom_id res chain seq x y z
N VAL A 1 -11.00 1.31 -18.18
CA VAL A 1 -9.89 2.29 -18.07
C VAL A 1 -8.59 1.61 -17.68
N SER A 2 -8.64 0.48 -16.95
CA SER A 2 -7.46 -0.16 -16.37
C SER A 2 -6.44 -0.75 -17.38
N ASP A 3 -6.86 -1.28 -18.53
CA ASP A 3 -5.94 -1.95 -19.47
C ASP A 3 -5.00 -1.01 -20.24
N HIS A 4 -5.38 0.26 -20.42
CA HIS A 4 -4.56 1.24 -21.13
C HIS A 4 -3.45 1.85 -20.27
N LEU A 5 -3.47 1.62 -18.96
CA LEU A 5 -2.47 2.13 -18.02
C LEU A 5 -1.24 1.23 -17.89
N ARG A 6 -1.31 0.02 -18.46
CA ARG A 6 -0.23 -0.97 -18.41
C ARG A 6 0.55 -0.93 -19.71
N GLY A 7 1.85 -0.72 -19.60
CA GLY A 7 2.76 -0.95 -20.74
C GLY A 7 2.68 -2.41 -21.24
N PRO A 8 3.13 -2.71 -22.47
CA PRO A 8 3.25 -4.09 -22.91
C PRO A 8 4.11 -4.89 -21.91
N LEU A 9 3.87 -6.21 -21.79
CA LEU A 9 4.86 -7.11 -21.19
C LEU A 9 6.16 -6.87 -21.97
N ASP A 10 7.27 -6.63 -21.27
CA ASP A 10 8.57 -6.75 -21.91
C ASP A 10 8.65 -8.18 -22.45
N GLU A 11 8.54 -8.33 -23.78
CA GLU A 11 8.67 -9.62 -24.45
C GLU A 11 10.05 -10.24 -24.23
N ASP A 12 10.99 -9.47 -23.67
CA ASP A 12 12.41 -9.80 -23.49
C ASP A 12 12.80 -10.11 -22.04
N LEU A 13 11.86 -10.55 -21.16
CA LEU A 13 12.25 -11.01 -19.83
C LEU A 13 13.16 -12.25 -19.96
N ASP A 14 14.39 -12.15 -19.45
CA ASP A 14 15.32 -13.30 -19.39
C ASP A 14 14.89 -14.27 -18.28
N LEU A 15 13.89 -15.10 -18.60
CA LEU A 15 13.38 -16.12 -17.69
C LEU A 15 14.46 -17.10 -17.25
N ARG A 16 15.45 -17.37 -18.13
CA ARG A 16 16.55 -18.28 -17.80
C ARG A 16 17.47 -17.70 -16.72
N ALA A 17 17.83 -16.42 -16.84
CA ALA A 17 18.61 -15.75 -15.81
C ALA A 17 17.85 -15.73 -14.47
N LEU A 18 16.51 -15.56 -14.52
CA LEU A 18 15.68 -15.60 -13.33
C LEU A 18 15.56 -17.01 -12.73
N GLU A 19 15.49 -18.08 -13.56
CA GLU A 19 15.54 -19.47 -13.10
C GLU A 19 16.83 -19.76 -12.33
N GLU A 20 17.97 -19.37 -12.90
CA GLU A 20 19.30 -19.53 -12.26
C GLU A 20 19.37 -18.75 -10.95
N TRP A 21 18.85 -17.53 -10.92
CA TRP A 21 18.79 -16.70 -9.71
C TRP A 21 17.88 -17.33 -8.61
N LEU A 22 16.73 -17.90 -8.99
CA LEU A 22 15.83 -18.59 -8.05
C LEU A 22 16.47 -19.84 -7.47
N VAL A 23 17.16 -20.64 -8.28
CA VAL A 23 17.89 -21.83 -7.81
C VAL A 23 18.94 -21.44 -6.77
N ASP A 24 19.72 -20.37 -7.02
CA ASP A 24 20.72 -19.88 -6.06
C ASP A 24 20.06 -19.49 -4.73
N ARG A 25 18.96 -18.76 -4.76
CA ARG A 25 18.26 -18.28 -3.56
C ARG A 25 17.53 -19.37 -2.77
N LEU A 26 17.09 -20.44 -3.43
CA LEU A 26 16.33 -21.54 -2.83
C LEU A 26 17.17 -22.80 -2.62
N SER A 27 18.48 -22.74 -2.86
CA SER A 27 19.39 -23.90 -2.72
C SER A 27 19.40 -24.50 -1.31
N ASP A 28 19.37 -23.66 -0.29
CA ASP A 28 19.32 -24.08 1.12
C ASP A 28 18.00 -24.79 1.48
N ASP A 29 16.93 -24.58 0.70
CA ASP A 29 15.63 -25.23 0.84
C ASP A 29 15.54 -26.55 0.06
N GLY A 30 16.66 -27.06 -0.48
CA GLY A 30 16.75 -28.30 -1.24
C GLY A 30 16.29 -28.19 -2.68
N VAL A 31 16.23 -26.99 -3.25
CA VAL A 31 15.86 -26.75 -4.66
C VAL A 31 17.07 -26.98 -5.56
N GLY A 32 16.96 -27.92 -6.49
CA GLY A 32 17.99 -28.25 -7.48
C GLY A 32 17.74 -27.63 -8.88
N ALA A 33 16.49 -27.41 -9.22
CA ALA A 33 16.12 -26.77 -10.49
C ALA A 33 14.80 -26.01 -10.37
N VAL A 34 14.65 -24.94 -11.15
CA VAL A 34 13.43 -24.19 -11.33
C VAL A 34 13.18 -24.03 -12.83
N ARG A 35 11.97 -24.30 -13.27
CA ARG A 35 11.52 -24.04 -14.65
C ARG A 35 10.30 -23.14 -14.61
N LEU A 36 10.41 -21.94 -15.17
CA LEU A 36 9.35 -20.94 -15.20
C LEU A 36 8.49 -21.12 -16.46
N ALA A 37 7.17 -20.97 -16.29
CA ALA A 37 6.25 -20.79 -17.40
C ALA A 37 6.11 -19.30 -17.75
N ALA A 38 5.35 -18.99 -18.81
CA ALA A 38 5.09 -17.62 -19.21
C ALA A 38 4.50 -16.80 -18.05
N PRO A 39 5.01 -15.58 -17.81
CA PRO A 39 4.53 -14.72 -16.75
C PRO A 39 3.08 -14.28 -16.98
N VAL A 40 2.32 -14.15 -15.89
CA VAL A 40 0.95 -13.65 -15.90
C VAL A 40 0.92 -12.34 -15.12
N ARG A 41 0.32 -11.30 -15.69
CA ARG A 41 0.03 -10.06 -14.94
C ARG A 41 -1.25 -10.21 -14.14
N PRO A 42 -1.25 -9.85 -12.86
CA PRO A 42 -2.49 -9.80 -12.09
C PRO A 42 -3.43 -8.73 -12.65
N GLU A 43 -4.73 -8.96 -12.53
CA GLU A 43 -5.73 -7.95 -12.83
C GLU A 43 -5.75 -6.91 -11.70
N GLY A 44 -5.35 -5.66 -11.94
CA GLY A 44 -5.27 -4.56 -10.97
C GLY A 44 -3.85 -4.13 -10.64
N GLY A 45 -3.71 -3.02 -9.89
CA GLY A 45 -2.42 -2.41 -9.51
C GLY A 45 -1.95 -1.30 -10.46
N TYR A 46 -1.51 -0.17 -9.88
CA TYR A 46 -1.09 1.03 -10.63
C TYR A 46 0.37 1.42 -10.41
N SER A 47 1.01 0.92 -9.34
CA SER A 47 2.29 1.42 -8.86
C SER A 47 3.49 0.63 -9.37
N GLY A 48 3.54 -0.66 -9.21
CA GLY A 48 4.72 -1.46 -9.56
C GLY A 48 4.45 -2.46 -10.68
N GLU A 49 5.50 -2.94 -11.35
CA GLU A 49 5.38 -4.05 -12.25
C GLU A 49 5.37 -5.36 -11.46
N THR A 50 4.19 -5.97 -11.38
CA THR A 50 3.97 -7.25 -10.69
C THR A 50 3.74 -8.35 -11.70
N LEU A 51 4.48 -9.46 -11.57
CA LEU A 51 4.35 -10.64 -12.42
C LEU A 51 4.15 -11.88 -11.55
N ILE A 52 3.18 -12.70 -11.92
CA ILE A 52 2.99 -14.03 -11.34
C ILE A 52 3.67 -15.03 -12.27
N LEU A 53 4.57 -15.84 -11.72
CA LEU A 53 5.37 -16.82 -12.44
C LEU A 53 4.97 -18.23 -12.01
N PRO A 54 4.18 -18.95 -12.80
CA PRO A 54 4.01 -20.38 -12.58
C PRO A 54 5.34 -21.11 -12.80
N ALA A 55 5.66 -22.05 -11.93
CA ALA A 55 6.93 -22.75 -11.95
C ALA A 55 6.77 -24.24 -11.67
N VAL A 56 7.69 -25.04 -12.17
CA VAL A 56 7.94 -26.41 -11.72
C VAL A 56 9.31 -26.39 -11.02
N VAL A 57 9.31 -26.68 -9.73
CA VAL A 57 10.48 -26.68 -8.87
C VAL A 57 10.88 -28.12 -8.56
N GLU A 58 12.15 -28.46 -8.81
CA GLU A 58 12.72 -29.73 -8.33
C GLU A 58 13.25 -29.54 -6.91
N LYS A 59 12.53 -30.09 -5.93
CA LYS A 59 12.88 -30.01 -4.52
C LYS A 59 13.07 -31.43 -3.97
N ASP A 60 14.24 -31.69 -3.38
CA ASP A 60 14.60 -33.02 -2.83
C ASP A 60 14.38 -34.17 -3.83
N GLY A 61 14.67 -33.95 -5.12
CA GLY A 61 14.49 -34.92 -6.22
C GLY A 61 13.03 -35.16 -6.63
N ARG A 62 12.11 -34.27 -6.27
CA ARG A 62 10.70 -34.31 -6.67
C ARG A 62 10.29 -33.03 -7.36
N GLU A 63 9.48 -33.14 -8.40
CA GLU A 63 8.86 -31.99 -9.04
C GLU A 63 7.62 -31.53 -8.28
N VAL A 64 7.55 -30.24 -7.97
CA VAL A 64 6.43 -29.58 -7.31
C VAL A 64 6.01 -28.38 -8.15
N GLU A 65 4.70 -28.20 -8.37
CA GLU A 65 4.17 -26.98 -8.97
C GLU A 65 4.11 -25.89 -7.91
N GLU A 66 4.73 -24.77 -8.20
CA GLU A 66 4.75 -23.58 -7.36
C GLU A 66 4.43 -22.33 -8.18
N ARG A 67 4.21 -21.23 -7.51
CA ARG A 67 4.06 -19.91 -8.12
C ARG A 67 4.86 -18.90 -7.34
N PHE A 68 5.58 -18.05 -8.06
CA PHE A 68 6.30 -16.92 -7.50
C PHE A 68 5.66 -15.60 -7.92
N VAL A 69 5.87 -14.56 -7.13
CA VAL A 69 5.48 -13.19 -7.47
C VAL A 69 6.75 -12.36 -7.54
N VAL A 70 7.00 -11.79 -8.71
CA VAL A 70 8.09 -10.82 -8.92
C VAL A 70 7.52 -9.42 -8.86
N ARG A 71 8.17 -8.54 -8.11
CA ARG A 71 7.89 -7.11 -8.11
C ARG A 71 9.14 -6.36 -8.54
N ARG A 72 9.08 -5.71 -9.70
CA ARG A 72 10.20 -4.98 -10.33
C ARG A 72 10.02 -3.48 -10.14
N GLU A 73 11.14 -2.77 -9.94
CA GLU A 73 11.15 -1.30 -9.88
C GLU A 73 10.58 -0.72 -11.18
N PRO A 74 9.55 0.13 -11.10
CA PRO A 74 9.03 0.78 -12.29
C PRO A 74 10.02 1.84 -12.81
N PRO A 75 10.03 2.12 -14.12
CA PRO A 75 10.89 3.17 -14.68
C PRO A 75 10.46 4.59 -14.26
N GLU A 76 9.22 4.73 -13.81
CA GLU A 76 8.70 6.00 -13.35
C GLU A 76 9.03 6.24 -11.88
N ALA A 77 9.11 7.51 -11.49
CA ALA A 77 9.32 7.88 -10.09
C ALA A 77 8.17 7.41 -9.19
N ALA A 78 8.46 7.02 -7.96
CA ALA A 78 7.50 6.49 -6.99
C ALA A 78 6.19 7.27 -6.86
N ILE A 79 5.09 6.60 -6.50
CA ILE A 79 3.79 7.23 -6.22
C ILE A 79 3.84 7.96 -4.88
N TYR A 80 4.52 7.38 -3.89
CA TYR A 80 4.65 7.92 -2.55
C TYR A 80 5.90 8.77 -2.40
N PRO A 81 5.91 9.78 -1.51
CA PRO A 81 7.12 10.54 -1.20
C PRO A 81 8.16 9.66 -0.52
N ALA A 82 9.42 9.75 -0.94
CA ALA A 82 10.53 9.08 -0.27
C ALA A 82 10.63 9.54 1.20
N GLN A 83 10.63 8.60 2.13
CA GLN A 83 10.65 8.88 3.57
C GLN A 83 12.01 9.37 4.08
N SER A 84 13.06 8.99 3.38
CA SER A 84 14.44 9.39 3.65
C SER A 84 15.25 9.34 2.34
N PRO A 85 16.45 9.93 2.30
CA PRO A 85 17.33 9.83 1.13
C PRO A 85 17.74 8.40 0.75
N THR A 86 17.56 7.45 1.66
CA THR A 86 17.90 6.02 1.47
C THR A 86 16.70 5.17 1.07
N THR A 87 15.51 5.75 0.86
CA THR A 87 14.28 5.05 0.48
C THR A 87 13.78 5.46 -0.91
N THR A 88 14.71 5.72 -1.83
CA THR A 88 14.39 6.18 -3.18
C THR A 88 14.11 5.04 -4.15
N VAL A 89 14.46 3.80 -3.82
CA VAL A 89 14.14 2.59 -4.57
C VAL A 89 12.93 1.93 -3.92
N GLU A 90 11.79 1.96 -4.60
CA GLU A 90 10.50 1.55 -4.06
C GLU A 90 10.45 0.06 -3.73
N VAL A 91 10.96 -0.79 -4.62
CA VAL A 91 10.97 -2.24 -4.36
C VAL A 91 11.93 -2.63 -3.24
N GLU A 92 13.02 -1.89 -3.03
CA GLU A 92 13.91 -2.11 -1.87
C GLU A 92 13.21 -1.75 -0.56
N LEU A 93 12.49 -0.62 -0.52
CA LEU A 93 11.68 -0.24 0.63
C LEU A 93 10.68 -1.34 0.98
N GLN A 94 9.89 -1.78 0.00
CA GLN A 94 8.89 -2.82 0.20
C GLN A 94 9.51 -4.14 0.65
N TRP A 95 10.62 -4.55 0.05
CA TRP A 95 11.35 -5.74 0.45
C TRP A 95 11.81 -5.69 1.90
N ARG A 96 12.42 -4.58 2.32
CA ARG A 96 12.91 -4.41 3.70
C ARG A 96 11.78 -4.47 4.72
N VAL A 97 10.64 -3.83 4.40
CA VAL A 97 9.45 -3.89 5.26
C VAL A 97 8.90 -5.31 5.33
N LEU A 98 8.74 -5.99 4.18
CA LEU A 98 8.28 -7.37 4.12
C LEU A 98 9.16 -8.28 4.98
N ARG A 99 10.48 -8.20 4.81
CA ARG A 99 11.43 -8.98 5.61
C ARG A 99 11.33 -8.66 7.10
N GLY A 100 11.25 -7.39 7.45
CA GLY A 100 11.07 -6.97 8.85
C GLY A 100 9.79 -7.52 9.47
N LEU A 101 8.69 -7.55 8.73
CA LEU A 101 7.42 -8.12 9.18
C LEU A 101 7.50 -9.64 9.31
N GLU A 102 8.07 -10.33 8.32
CA GLU A 102 8.22 -11.78 8.32
C GLU A 102 9.07 -12.28 9.50
N ASP A 103 10.18 -11.60 9.77
CA ASP A 103 11.15 -12.02 10.79
C ASP A 103 10.75 -11.59 12.22
N HIS A 104 9.94 -10.54 12.38
CA HIS A 104 9.69 -9.90 13.67
C HIS A 104 8.21 -9.75 14.06
N SER A 105 7.29 -10.38 13.32
CA SER A 105 5.85 -10.24 13.61
C SER A 105 5.04 -11.46 13.17
N GLU A 106 3.76 -11.46 13.55
CA GLU A 106 2.76 -12.41 13.07
C GLU A 106 1.86 -11.78 11.97
N VAL A 107 2.25 -10.61 11.42
CA VAL A 107 1.55 -9.98 10.30
C VAL A 107 1.61 -10.92 9.10
N PRO A 108 0.46 -11.29 8.50
CA PRO A 108 0.47 -12.18 7.36
C PRO A 108 1.08 -11.48 6.14
N VAL A 109 2.26 -11.91 5.73
CA VAL A 109 2.94 -11.46 4.51
C VAL A 109 3.28 -12.64 3.61
N ALA A 110 3.55 -12.39 2.34
CA ALA A 110 4.00 -13.43 1.43
C ALA A 110 5.41 -13.92 1.82
N PRO A 111 5.68 -15.23 1.77
CA PRO A 111 7.01 -15.77 2.06
C PRO A 111 8.07 -15.13 1.17
N SER A 112 9.12 -14.58 1.74
CA SER A 112 10.19 -13.92 0.99
C SER A 112 11.11 -14.96 0.34
N VAL A 113 11.50 -14.72 -0.93
CA VAL A 113 12.48 -15.55 -1.65
C VAL A 113 13.81 -14.82 -1.77
N GLY A 114 13.78 -13.57 -2.26
CA GLY A 114 15.01 -12.81 -2.38
C GLY A 114 14.82 -11.42 -2.99
N PHE A 115 15.84 -10.59 -2.85
CA PHE A 115 15.93 -9.26 -3.45
C PHE A 115 17.18 -9.16 -4.33
N GLU A 116 17.04 -8.54 -5.48
CA GLU A 116 18.11 -8.23 -6.42
C GLU A 116 18.21 -6.71 -6.58
N PRO A 117 19.32 -6.11 -6.10
CA PRO A 117 19.47 -4.65 -6.11
C PRO A 117 19.91 -4.08 -7.46
N ASP A 118 20.44 -4.91 -8.34
CA ASP A 118 20.99 -4.45 -9.62
C ASP A 118 20.18 -4.96 -10.82
N GLY A 119 20.45 -4.40 -12.00
CA GLY A 119 19.72 -4.70 -13.22
C GLY A 119 20.18 -5.93 -13.99
N LYS A 120 21.06 -6.80 -13.43
CA LYS A 120 21.68 -7.89 -14.21
C LYS A 120 20.71 -8.97 -14.67
N VAL A 121 19.67 -9.22 -13.88
CA VAL A 121 18.69 -10.30 -14.16
C VAL A 121 17.50 -9.78 -14.96
N LEU A 122 16.83 -8.74 -14.45
CA LEU A 122 15.58 -8.22 -15.03
C LEU A 122 15.65 -6.75 -15.48
N GLY A 123 16.86 -6.20 -15.67
CA GLY A 123 17.05 -4.83 -16.14
C GLY A 123 16.87 -3.73 -15.08
N GLY A 124 16.47 -4.07 -13.87
CA GLY A 124 16.29 -3.17 -12.73
C GLY A 124 16.18 -3.93 -11.42
N PRO A 125 16.16 -3.23 -10.27
CA PRO A 125 15.94 -3.86 -8.98
C PRO A 125 14.61 -4.59 -8.92
N PHE A 126 14.56 -5.74 -8.22
CA PHE A 126 13.32 -6.50 -8.02
C PHE A 126 13.40 -7.35 -6.75
N PHE A 127 12.25 -7.77 -6.27
CA PHE A 127 12.18 -8.85 -5.27
C PHE A 127 11.21 -9.94 -5.70
N VAL A 128 11.39 -11.12 -5.13
CA VAL A 128 10.55 -12.27 -5.35
C VAL A 128 9.98 -12.77 -4.03
N THR A 129 8.69 -13.12 -4.06
CA THR A 129 7.99 -13.81 -2.97
C THR A 129 7.33 -15.06 -3.47
N GLY A 130 6.98 -15.97 -2.56
CA GLY A 130 6.01 -17.02 -2.82
C GLY A 130 4.63 -16.42 -3.11
N PHE A 131 3.83 -17.14 -3.86
CA PHE A 131 2.45 -16.75 -4.14
C PHE A 131 1.52 -17.11 -2.98
N VAL A 132 0.71 -16.15 -2.56
CA VAL A 132 -0.38 -16.38 -1.60
C VAL A 132 -1.72 -16.27 -2.32
N ALA A 133 -2.56 -17.30 -2.19
CA ALA A 133 -3.91 -17.27 -2.73
C ALA A 133 -4.84 -16.48 -1.80
N GLY A 134 -5.81 -15.79 -2.38
CA GLY A 134 -6.84 -15.07 -1.64
C GLY A 134 -7.68 -14.18 -2.55
N ASP A 135 -8.84 -13.80 -2.06
CA ASP A 135 -9.70 -12.84 -2.72
C ASP A 135 -9.22 -11.41 -2.42
N ILE A 136 -9.36 -10.48 -3.36
CA ILE A 136 -8.99 -9.07 -3.18
C ILE A 136 -10.21 -8.21 -3.46
N PRO A 137 -10.67 -7.35 -2.50
CA PRO A 137 -11.70 -6.36 -2.77
C PRO A 137 -11.20 -5.34 -3.80
N ARG A 138 -11.87 -5.25 -4.95
CA ARG A 138 -11.51 -4.32 -6.03
C ARG A 138 -12.12 -2.94 -5.78
N GLU A 139 -11.50 -1.90 -6.31
CA GLU A 139 -11.99 -0.53 -6.22
C GLU A 139 -12.74 -0.10 -7.49
N ASP A 140 -12.48 -0.75 -8.60
CA ASP A 140 -13.15 -0.51 -9.88
C ASP A 140 -13.53 -1.86 -10.51
N PRO A 141 -14.82 -2.22 -10.52
CA PRO A 141 -15.91 -1.56 -9.79
C PRO A 141 -15.74 -1.66 -8.26
N ALA A 142 -16.34 -0.70 -7.54
CA ALA A 142 -16.19 -0.62 -6.09
C ALA A 142 -16.64 -1.91 -5.40
N TYR A 143 -15.81 -2.47 -4.53
CA TYR A 143 -16.07 -3.73 -3.80
C TYR A 143 -17.34 -3.71 -2.94
N VAL A 144 -17.83 -2.52 -2.58
CA VAL A 144 -19.09 -2.33 -1.87
C VAL A 144 -20.30 -2.38 -2.80
N ALA A 145 -20.10 -2.29 -4.12
CA ALA A 145 -21.17 -2.36 -5.12
C ALA A 145 -21.30 -3.76 -5.73
N GLU A 146 -20.19 -4.46 -5.94
CA GLU A 146 -20.19 -5.82 -6.52
C GLU A 146 -18.98 -6.65 -6.06
N GLY A 147 -19.04 -7.97 -6.33
CA GLY A 147 -18.01 -8.93 -5.99
C GLY A 147 -18.17 -9.51 -4.58
N PHE A 148 -17.20 -10.33 -4.17
CA PHE A 148 -17.32 -11.19 -3.00
C PHE A 148 -17.57 -10.44 -1.68
N TYR A 149 -17.11 -9.18 -1.58
CA TYR A 149 -17.36 -8.35 -0.39
C TYR A 149 -18.83 -7.87 -0.35
N ALA A 150 -19.34 -7.35 -1.47
CA ALA A 150 -20.75 -6.93 -1.57
C ALA A 150 -21.72 -8.11 -1.36
N GLU A 151 -21.34 -9.30 -1.84
CA GLU A 151 -22.12 -10.53 -1.74
C GLU A 151 -21.96 -11.25 -0.38
N ALA A 152 -21.00 -10.82 0.45
CA ALA A 152 -20.74 -11.44 1.75
C ALA A 152 -21.94 -11.26 2.71
N THR A 153 -22.04 -12.14 3.71
CA THR A 153 -23.00 -11.93 4.79
C THR A 153 -22.60 -10.75 5.68
N PRO A 154 -23.54 -10.11 6.40
CA PRO A 154 -23.22 -9.04 7.34
C PRO A 154 -22.13 -9.42 8.35
N GLU A 155 -22.17 -10.65 8.85
CA GLU A 155 -21.18 -11.16 9.81
C GLU A 155 -19.80 -11.29 9.18
N ARG A 156 -19.72 -11.73 7.92
CA ARG A 156 -18.44 -11.83 7.20
C ARG A 156 -17.85 -10.45 6.93
N ARG A 157 -18.66 -9.48 6.50
CA ARG A 157 -18.21 -8.08 6.29
C ARG A 157 -17.67 -7.47 7.58
N ARG A 158 -18.42 -7.63 8.70
CA ARG A 158 -17.96 -7.17 10.01
C ARG A 158 -16.62 -7.79 10.38
N ALA A 159 -16.51 -9.10 10.27
CA ALA A 159 -15.28 -9.82 10.61
C ALA A 159 -14.09 -9.36 9.75
N MET A 160 -14.27 -9.10 8.45
CA MET A 160 -13.23 -8.59 7.56
C MET A 160 -12.75 -7.20 7.99
N ASN A 161 -13.66 -6.27 8.25
CA ASN A 161 -13.29 -4.92 8.68
C ASN A 161 -12.59 -4.91 10.05
N GLU A 162 -13.08 -5.70 11.00
CA GLU A 162 -12.45 -5.84 12.31
C GLU A 162 -11.07 -6.48 12.20
N ALA A 163 -10.91 -7.53 11.35
CA ALA A 163 -9.62 -8.15 11.08
C ALA A 163 -8.64 -7.19 10.39
N ALA A 164 -9.10 -6.34 9.47
CA ALA A 164 -8.27 -5.30 8.86
C ALA A 164 -7.75 -4.32 9.92
N ALA A 165 -8.62 -3.81 10.79
CA ALA A 165 -8.22 -2.90 11.87
C ALA A 165 -7.22 -3.57 12.85
N GLN A 166 -7.41 -4.86 13.16
CA GLN A 166 -6.48 -5.65 13.97
C GLN A 166 -5.14 -5.82 13.26
N THR A 167 -5.14 -6.11 11.96
CA THR A 167 -3.92 -6.28 11.15
C THR A 167 -3.12 -4.99 11.08
N ILE A 168 -3.77 -3.84 10.90
CA ILE A 168 -3.14 -2.52 10.95
C ILE A 168 -2.46 -2.33 12.32
N ALA A 169 -3.15 -2.62 13.42
CA ALA A 169 -2.58 -2.54 14.76
C ALA A 169 -1.40 -3.51 14.97
N MET A 170 -1.43 -4.69 14.34
CA MET A 170 -0.30 -5.65 14.37
C MET A 170 0.93 -5.05 13.69
N VAL A 171 0.79 -4.43 12.51
CA VAL A 171 1.88 -3.71 11.83
C VAL A 171 2.42 -2.60 12.73
N ASN A 172 1.55 -1.78 13.32
CA ASN A 172 1.93 -0.65 14.14
C ASN A 172 2.58 -1.05 15.50
N ARG A 173 2.47 -2.31 15.91
CA ARG A 173 3.11 -2.83 17.13
C ARG A 173 4.49 -3.44 16.87
N VAL A 174 4.91 -3.57 15.63
CA VAL A 174 6.23 -4.12 15.30
C VAL A 174 7.32 -3.24 15.89
N ASP A 175 8.29 -3.86 16.55
CA ASP A 175 9.53 -3.17 16.92
C ASP A 175 10.34 -2.88 15.64
N TRP A 176 10.08 -1.73 15.06
CA TRP A 176 10.68 -1.31 13.81
C TRP A 176 12.20 -1.14 13.90
N MET A 177 12.74 -0.90 15.11
CA MET A 177 14.20 -0.85 15.33
C MET A 177 14.79 -2.26 15.25
N ALA A 178 14.19 -3.23 15.95
CA ALA A 178 14.61 -4.63 15.87
C ALA A 178 14.42 -5.21 14.46
N ALA A 179 13.37 -4.79 13.76
CA ALA A 179 13.10 -5.16 12.37
C ALA A 179 14.02 -4.49 11.33
N GLY A 180 15.03 -3.70 11.75
CA GLY A 180 16.01 -3.08 10.84
C GLY A 180 15.46 -1.91 10.00
N LEU A 181 14.32 -1.33 10.40
CA LEU A 181 13.61 -0.29 9.63
C LEU A 181 13.96 1.16 10.06
N ALA A 182 15.01 1.33 10.86
CA ALA A 182 15.46 2.66 11.30
C ALA A 182 15.81 3.61 10.14
N HIS A 183 16.17 3.08 8.98
CA HIS A 183 16.49 3.84 7.77
C HIS A 183 15.29 4.59 7.17
N LEU A 184 14.05 4.27 7.59
CA LEU A 184 12.84 5.02 7.23
C LEU A 184 12.78 6.41 7.90
N VAL A 185 13.59 6.63 8.92
CA VAL A 185 13.71 7.93 9.58
C VAL A 185 15.05 8.54 9.19
N PRO A 186 15.08 9.75 8.57
CA PRO A 186 16.32 10.44 8.30
C PRO A 186 17.14 10.67 9.57
N GLU A 187 18.45 10.63 9.45
CA GLU A 187 19.36 10.87 10.58
C GLU A 187 19.10 12.24 11.24
N GLY A 188 19.00 12.26 12.55
CA GLY A 188 18.71 13.48 13.32
C GLY A 188 17.25 13.94 13.30
N CYS A 189 16.35 13.24 12.62
CA CYS A 189 14.92 13.59 12.58
C CYS A 189 14.14 12.77 13.61
N ALA A 190 13.05 13.38 14.13
CA ALA A 190 12.07 12.68 14.94
C ALA A 190 10.85 12.28 14.07
N PRO A 191 10.30 11.07 14.21
CA PRO A 191 9.13 10.60 13.43
C PRO A 191 7.82 11.15 14.03
N THR A 192 7.54 12.41 13.78
CA THR A 192 6.42 13.18 14.33
C THR A 192 5.32 13.43 13.30
N ASN A 193 4.14 13.84 13.78
CA ASN A 193 3.05 14.32 12.93
C ASN A 193 3.49 15.50 12.06
N LEU A 194 4.22 16.44 12.65
CA LEU A 194 4.69 17.64 11.94
C LEU A 194 5.67 17.27 10.81
N ARG A 195 6.59 16.33 11.06
CA ARG A 195 7.50 15.84 10.02
C ARG A 195 6.74 15.25 8.83
N GLN A 196 5.73 14.41 9.10
CA GLN A 196 4.92 13.84 8.03
C GLN A 196 4.13 14.93 7.28
N LEU A 197 3.60 15.90 7.99
CA LEU A 197 2.91 17.04 7.38
C LEU A 197 3.84 17.83 6.45
N ASP A 198 5.04 18.16 6.90
CA ASP A 198 6.05 18.88 6.10
C ASP A 198 6.43 18.11 4.83
N LEU A 199 6.67 16.80 4.96
CA LEU A 199 7.01 15.92 3.83
C LEU A 199 5.90 15.91 2.76
N TRP A 200 4.65 15.74 3.20
CA TRP A 200 3.52 15.67 2.27
C TRP A 200 3.16 17.02 1.67
N GLU A 201 3.33 18.15 2.38
CA GLU A 201 3.17 19.49 1.81
C GLU A 201 4.25 19.77 0.75
N GLU A 202 5.50 19.41 1.02
CA GLU A 202 6.59 19.56 0.05
C GLU A 202 6.32 18.72 -1.21
N PHE A 203 5.94 17.45 -1.04
CA PHE A 203 5.59 16.56 -2.14
C PHE A 203 4.41 17.11 -2.95
N ALA A 204 3.34 17.55 -2.27
CA ALA A 204 2.19 18.18 -2.91
C ALA A 204 2.56 19.43 -3.72
N SER A 205 3.46 20.26 -3.19
CA SER A 205 3.96 21.45 -3.89
C SER A 205 4.65 21.08 -5.21
N GLY A 206 5.47 20.04 -5.20
CA GLY A 206 6.10 19.49 -6.40
C GLY A 206 5.08 18.98 -7.42
N GLU A 207 4.08 18.22 -6.97
CA GLU A 207 3.05 17.64 -7.85
C GLU A 207 2.06 18.67 -8.38
N LEU A 208 1.79 19.73 -7.65
CA LEU A 208 0.96 20.84 -8.12
C LEU A 208 1.56 21.56 -9.33
N ARG A 209 2.89 21.62 -9.45
CA ARG A 209 3.57 22.25 -10.61
C ARG A 209 3.09 23.69 -10.85
N GLY A 210 2.82 24.43 -9.78
CA GLY A 210 2.29 25.79 -9.83
C GLY A 210 0.77 25.90 -10.03
N ARG A 211 0.05 24.79 -10.14
CA ARG A 211 -1.42 24.76 -10.19
C ARG A 211 -2.02 25.03 -8.80
N LEU A 212 -3.29 25.44 -8.77
CA LEU A 212 -4.00 25.71 -7.52
C LEU A 212 -4.90 24.52 -7.17
N HIS A 213 -4.94 24.17 -5.90
CA HIS A 213 -5.90 23.23 -5.32
C HIS A 213 -6.49 23.81 -4.03
N PRO A 214 -7.56 24.63 -4.12
CA PRO A 214 -8.09 25.37 -2.97
C PRO A 214 -8.46 24.50 -1.77
N THR A 215 -9.13 23.35 -2.02
CA THR A 215 -9.52 22.41 -0.96
C THR A 215 -8.31 21.83 -0.24
N LEU A 216 -7.26 21.46 -0.99
CA LEU A 216 -6.03 20.92 -0.39
C LEU A 216 -5.27 22.00 0.39
N ALA A 217 -5.22 23.23 -0.13
CA ALA A 217 -4.61 24.36 0.57
C ALA A 217 -5.31 24.66 1.91
N GLU A 218 -6.64 24.62 1.94
CA GLU A 218 -7.40 24.76 3.21
C GLU A 218 -7.14 23.58 4.14
N GLY A 219 -7.04 22.37 3.60
CA GLY A 219 -6.66 21.17 4.35
C GLY A 219 -5.32 21.34 5.07
N TRP A 220 -4.27 21.74 4.33
CA TRP A 220 -2.94 22.00 4.91
C TRP A 220 -2.97 23.09 5.98
N ARG A 221 -3.68 24.18 5.72
CA ARG A 221 -3.82 25.28 6.68
C ARG A 221 -4.41 24.81 8.02
N ARG A 222 -5.47 23.99 8.00
CA ARG A 222 -6.09 23.46 9.21
C ARG A 222 -5.22 22.43 9.90
N LEU A 223 -4.69 21.48 9.13
CA LEU A 223 -3.80 20.46 9.68
C LEU A 223 -2.61 21.07 10.41
N ARG A 224 -2.01 22.13 9.83
CA ARG A 224 -0.89 22.83 10.48
C ARG A 224 -1.29 23.61 11.74
N ALA A 225 -2.50 24.16 11.77
CA ALA A 225 -3.00 24.89 12.93
C ALA A 225 -3.38 23.97 14.11
N GLU A 226 -3.69 22.70 13.85
CA GLU A 226 -4.32 21.78 14.81
C GLU A 226 -3.50 20.48 15.01
N VAL A 227 -2.17 20.52 14.80
CA VAL A 227 -1.31 19.33 14.96
C VAL A 227 -1.48 18.76 16.37
N PRO A 228 -1.93 17.49 16.51
CA PRO A 228 -2.10 16.88 17.83
C PRO A 228 -0.74 16.54 18.46
N PRO A 229 -0.70 16.30 19.78
CA PRO A 229 0.48 15.72 20.40
C PRO A 229 0.88 14.41 19.73
N ASP A 230 2.18 14.20 19.59
CA ASP A 230 2.69 12.96 19.00
C ASP A 230 2.43 11.78 19.93
N ALA A 231 1.84 10.73 19.37
CA ALA A 231 1.82 9.41 19.98
C ALA A 231 3.18 8.70 19.75
N PRO A 232 3.47 7.60 20.47
CA PRO A 232 4.68 6.82 20.22
C PRO A 232 4.82 6.43 18.75
N PRO A 233 6.02 6.58 18.16
CA PRO A 233 6.26 6.23 16.77
C PRO A 233 6.12 4.72 16.56
N ALA A 234 5.58 4.35 15.42
CA ALA A 234 5.30 2.99 15.00
C ALA A 234 5.72 2.80 13.53
N LEU A 235 5.92 1.56 13.13
CA LEU A 235 5.90 1.21 11.71
C LEU A 235 4.47 1.42 11.21
N CYS A 236 4.33 2.26 10.20
CA CYS A 236 3.07 2.46 9.49
C CYS A 236 3.15 1.82 8.10
N TRP A 237 2.09 1.14 7.72
CA TRP A 237 1.93 0.51 6.40
C TRP A 237 1.85 1.56 5.28
N GLY A 238 1.17 2.69 5.57
CA GLY A 238 1.04 3.82 4.66
C GLY A 238 -0.14 3.74 3.71
N ASP A 239 -0.44 2.57 3.13
CA ASP A 239 -1.60 2.32 2.27
C ASP A 239 -2.45 1.15 2.78
N CYS A 240 -2.77 1.17 4.07
CA CYS A 240 -3.60 0.16 4.69
C CYS A 240 -5.07 0.31 4.28
N ARG A 241 -5.57 -0.63 3.49
CA ARG A 241 -6.96 -0.69 2.99
C ARG A 241 -7.36 -2.13 2.70
N LEU A 242 -8.67 -2.41 2.60
CA LEU A 242 -9.18 -3.76 2.35
C LEU A 242 -8.62 -4.37 1.06
N GLY A 243 -8.40 -3.53 0.03
CA GLY A 243 -7.85 -3.94 -1.27
C GLY A 243 -6.37 -4.35 -1.25
N ASN A 244 -5.63 -4.02 -0.17
CA ASN A 244 -4.24 -4.42 0.01
C ASN A 244 -4.08 -5.62 0.97
N ILE A 245 -5.20 -6.31 1.25
CA ILE A 245 -5.24 -7.57 2.00
C ILE A 245 -5.81 -8.66 1.09
N PHE A 246 -5.12 -9.78 1.00
CA PHE A 246 -5.64 -11.01 0.41
C PHE A 246 -6.44 -11.74 1.47
N TRP A 247 -7.64 -12.16 1.12
CA TRP A 247 -8.61 -12.73 2.05
C TRP A 247 -8.84 -14.21 1.81
N ASP A 248 -8.75 -15.01 2.87
CA ASP A 248 -9.25 -16.38 2.93
C ASP A 248 -10.52 -16.37 3.81
N GLY A 249 -11.67 -16.30 3.18
CA GLY A 249 -12.92 -16.01 3.88
C GLY A 249 -12.92 -14.63 4.50
N ALA A 250 -12.94 -14.54 5.83
CA ALA A 250 -12.81 -13.29 6.58
C ALA A 250 -11.42 -13.13 7.25
N ARG A 251 -10.49 -14.04 6.98
CA ARG A 251 -9.15 -14.03 7.56
C ARG A 251 -8.16 -13.37 6.60
N PRO A 252 -7.37 -12.40 7.05
CA PRO A 252 -6.22 -11.92 6.29
C PRO A 252 -5.24 -13.06 6.01
N ALA A 253 -5.00 -13.34 4.74
CA ALA A 253 -4.04 -14.35 4.29
C ALA A 253 -2.69 -13.72 3.95
N CYS A 254 -2.69 -12.49 3.44
CA CYS A 254 -1.48 -11.75 3.12
C CYS A 254 -1.76 -10.25 3.10
N THR A 255 -0.86 -9.45 3.64
CA THR A 255 -0.82 -8.00 3.47
C THR A 255 0.23 -7.65 2.42
N THR A 256 -0.01 -6.61 1.64
CA THR A 256 0.83 -6.24 0.51
C THR A 256 0.88 -4.71 0.36
N ASP A 257 1.68 -4.23 -0.56
CA ASP A 257 1.74 -2.83 -0.98
C ASP A 257 2.27 -1.88 0.12
N PHE A 258 3.52 -2.15 0.54
CA PHE A 258 4.23 -1.36 1.54
C PHE A 258 5.01 -0.18 0.94
N GLU A 259 4.67 0.29 -0.26
CA GLU A 259 5.36 1.41 -0.92
C GLU A 259 5.20 2.74 -0.17
N GLY A 260 4.11 2.89 0.58
CA GLY A 260 3.85 4.03 1.46
C GLY A 260 4.40 3.89 2.89
N ALA A 261 5.16 2.83 3.18
CA ALA A 261 5.60 2.54 4.54
C ALA A 261 6.48 3.65 5.12
N THR A 262 6.26 3.96 6.40
CA THR A 262 6.97 5.02 7.13
C THR A 262 7.03 4.73 8.61
N ILE A 263 7.83 5.52 9.34
CA ILE A 263 7.75 5.59 10.81
C ILE A 263 7.06 6.90 11.19
N ALA A 264 5.92 6.78 11.83
CA ALA A 264 5.06 7.90 12.24
C ALA A 264 4.24 7.49 13.49
N PRO A 265 3.48 8.40 14.13
CA PRO A 265 2.44 7.99 15.07
C PRO A 265 1.49 6.98 14.44
N ALA A 266 1.13 5.92 15.17
CA ALA A 266 0.34 4.79 14.64
C ALA A 266 -1.02 5.19 14.07
N GLU A 267 -1.57 6.30 14.54
CA GLU A 267 -2.81 6.91 14.06
C GLU A 267 -2.76 7.33 12.57
N PHE A 268 -1.56 7.45 12.01
CA PHE A 268 -1.34 7.73 10.59
C PHE A 268 -2.00 6.69 9.69
N ASP A 269 -1.92 5.41 10.05
CA ASP A 269 -2.53 4.31 9.32
C ASP A 269 -4.04 4.24 9.55
N LEU A 270 -4.49 4.26 10.82
CA LEU A 270 -5.92 4.20 11.09
C LEU A 270 -6.66 5.38 10.47
N GLY A 271 -6.07 6.58 10.49
CA GLY A 271 -6.61 7.78 9.82
C GLY A 271 -6.76 7.59 8.31
N TRP A 272 -5.78 6.95 7.67
CA TRP A 272 -5.87 6.57 6.26
C TRP A 272 -6.99 5.59 6.00
N PHE A 273 -7.06 4.49 6.76
CA PHE A 273 -8.07 3.46 6.62
C PHE A 273 -9.50 4.02 6.75
N LEU A 274 -9.74 4.82 7.79
CA LEU A 274 -11.05 5.45 8.01
C LEU A 274 -11.40 6.49 6.94
N SER A 275 -10.41 7.25 6.47
CA SER A 275 -10.61 8.23 5.41
C SER A 275 -10.94 7.56 4.07
N PHE A 276 -10.30 6.42 3.79
CA PHE A 276 -10.57 5.63 2.59
C PHE A 276 -11.97 4.98 2.63
N ASP A 277 -12.39 4.47 3.79
CA ASP A 277 -13.75 3.97 4.02
C ASP A 277 -14.80 5.07 3.78
N ARG A 278 -14.55 6.28 4.24
CA ARG A 278 -15.42 7.42 3.98
C ARG A 278 -15.45 7.81 2.50
N TRP A 279 -14.30 7.78 1.85
CA TRP A 279 -14.22 8.08 0.42
C TRP A 279 -15.08 7.13 -0.40
N ILE A 280 -14.97 5.82 -0.19
CA ILE A 280 -15.71 4.83 -1.00
C ILE A 280 -17.22 4.89 -0.77
N HIS A 281 -17.67 5.23 0.44
CA HIS A 281 -19.09 5.35 0.76
C HIS A 281 -19.62 6.75 0.50
N GLU A 282 -19.14 7.74 1.21
CA GLU A 282 -19.73 9.07 1.27
C GLU A 282 -19.45 9.87 -0.01
N ALA A 283 -18.21 9.93 -0.45
CA ALA A 283 -17.81 10.72 -1.61
C ALA A 283 -18.13 10.04 -2.95
N CYS A 284 -18.09 8.70 -3.00
CA CYS A 284 -18.47 7.94 -4.19
C CYS A 284 -19.98 7.60 -4.22
N GLY A 285 -20.72 7.90 -3.15
CA GLY A 285 -22.18 7.71 -3.10
C GLY A 285 -22.63 6.25 -2.97
N ASN A 286 -21.74 5.36 -2.50
CA ASN A 286 -22.10 3.97 -2.24
C ASN A 286 -22.78 3.85 -0.86
N PRO A 287 -23.91 3.13 -0.75
CA PRO A 287 -24.54 2.91 0.53
C PRO A 287 -23.65 2.03 1.43
N ARG A 288 -23.74 2.24 2.73
CA ARG A 288 -23.17 1.31 3.69
C ARG A 288 -23.94 0.00 3.67
N LEU A 289 -23.20 -1.10 3.68
CA LEU A 289 -23.79 -2.42 3.67
C LEU A 289 -24.04 -2.93 5.10
N ASP A 290 -25.07 -3.77 5.26
CA ASP A 290 -25.36 -4.40 6.54
C ASP A 290 -24.11 -5.15 7.06
N GLY A 291 -23.80 -4.96 8.34
CA GLY A 291 -22.66 -5.60 9.01
C GLY A 291 -21.36 -4.80 8.97
N GLU A 292 -21.24 -3.76 8.16
CA GLU A 292 -20.07 -2.88 8.23
C GLU A 292 -20.04 -2.16 9.59
N PRO A 293 -18.89 -2.18 10.29
CA PRO A 293 -18.78 -1.51 11.59
C PRO A 293 -18.84 0.01 11.43
N THR A 294 -19.32 0.69 12.46
CA THR A 294 -19.18 2.14 12.54
C THR A 294 -17.71 2.54 12.74
N ARG A 295 -17.42 3.82 12.48
CA ARG A 295 -16.10 4.41 12.74
C ARG A 295 -15.65 4.16 14.19
N GLU A 296 -16.54 4.40 15.16
CA GLU A 296 -16.27 4.24 16.59
C GLU A 296 -15.99 2.78 16.97
N GLU A 297 -16.71 1.84 16.36
CA GLU A 297 -16.45 0.41 16.54
C GLU A 297 -15.07 0.03 16.00
N LEU A 298 -14.69 0.50 14.80
CA LEU A 298 -13.36 0.25 14.20
C LEU A 298 -12.24 0.85 15.04
N VAL A 299 -12.38 2.10 15.48
CA VAL A 299 -11.42 2.73 16.42
C VAL A 299 -11.30 1.89 17.69
N GLY A 300 -12.42 1.43 18.26
CA GLY A 300 -12.41 0.58 19.46
C GLY A 300 -11.73 -0.78 19.23
N VAL A 301 -11.91 -1.41 18.07
CA VAL A 301 -11.22 -2.66 17.68
C VAL A 301 -9.72 -2.42 17.60
N TYR A 302 -9.31 -1.39 16.87
CA TYR A 302 -7.92 -1.01 16.69
C TYR A 302 -7.23 -0.69 18.03
N GLU A 303 -7.83 0.14 18.89
CA GLU A 303 -7.28 0.52 20.20
C GLU A 303 -7.05 -0.68 21.12
N ARG A 304 -7.99 -1.64 21.12
CA ARG A 304 -7.81 -2.90 21.86
C ARG A 304 -6.63 -3.70 21.34
N ALA A 305 -6.49 -3.80 20.01
CA ALA A 305 -5.39 -4.52 19.37
C ALA A 305 -4.04 -3.79 19.55
N LEU A 306 -4.04 -2.45 19.46
CA LEU A 306 -2.85 -1.61 19.66
C LEU A 306 -2.40 -1.58 21.13
N GLY A 307 -3.32 -1.77 22.10
CA GLY A 307 -3.06 -1.76 23.53
C GLY A 307 -3.04 -0.36 24.15
N ARG A 308 -3.49 0.67 23.43
CA ARG A 308 -3.64 2.04 23.93
C ARG A 308 -4.75 2.80 23.22
N ARG A 309 -5.16 3.94 23.79
CA ARG A 309 -6.07 4.87 23.13
C ARG A 309 -5.36 5.63 22.02
N THR A 310 -6.10 5.99 20.99
CA THR A 310 -5.65 6.86 19.90
C THR A 310 -5.64 8.32 20.29
N VAL A 311 -4.82 9.11 19.62
CA VAL A 311 -4.67 10.56 19.85
C VAL A 311 -4.94 11.30 18.55
N GLY A 312 -5.82 12.32 18.57
CA GLY A 312 -6.04 13.20 17.43
C GLY A 312 -6.62 12.54 16.19
N MET A 313 -7.45 11.49 16.34
CA MET A 313 -7.98 10.71 15.19
C MET A 313 -8.61 11.58 14.09
N ARG A 314 -9.37 12.62 14.47
CA ARG A 314 -9.97 13.51 13.47
C ARG A 314 -8.93 14.19 12.58
N TRP A 315 -7.83 14.62 13.18
CA TRP A 315 -6.71 15.21 12.44
C TRP A 315 -6.09 14.19 11.48
N HIS A 316 -5.89 12.96 11.92
CA HIS A 316 -5.29 11.89 11.09
C HIS A 316 -6.21 11.47 9.93
N GLU A 317 -7.52 11.50 10.11
CA GLU A 317 -8.48 11.26 9.03
C GLU A 317 -8.42 12.37 7.98
N VAL A 318 -8.46 13.65 8.39
CA VAL A 318 -8.29 14.78 7.47
C VAL A 318 -6.94 14.72 6.75
N PHE A 319 -5.88 14.33 7.48
CA PHE A 319 -4.55 14.15 6.88
C PHE A 319 -4.54 12.99 5.88
N GLY A 320 -5.23 11.88 6.17
CA GLY A 320 -5.44 10.77 5.23
C GLY A 320 -6.11 11.23 3.94
N ALA A 321 -7.20 11.99 4.03
CA ALA A 321 -7.90 12.53 2.86
C ALA A 321 -7.02 13.50 2.06
N ALA A 322 -6.24 14.35 2.73
CA ALA A 322 -5.30 15.27 2.07
C ALA A 322 -4.20 14.51 1.33
N ARG A 323 -3.61 13.47 1.94
CA ARG A 323 -2.63 12.58 1.29
C ARG A 323 -3.22 11.92 0.04
N TYR A 324 -4.47 11.44 0.11
CA TYR A 324 -5.11 10.81 -1.03
C TYR A 324 -5.31 11.80 -2.19
N CYS A 325 -5.66 13.06 -1.93
CA CYS A 325 -5.69 14.10 -2.96
C CYS A 325 -4.33 14.25 -3.66
N VAL A 326 -3.22 14.20 -2.91
CA VAL A 326 -1.87 14.32 -3.48
C VAL A 326 -1.51 13.09 -4.33
N LEU A 327 -1.85 11.89 -3.88
CA LEU A 327 -1.61 10.66 -4.66
C LEU A 327 -2.40 10.65 -5.97
N VAL A 328 -3.68 11.05 -5.93
CA VAL A 328 -4.48 11.19 -7.17
C VAL A 328 -3.86 12.22 -8.11
N LEU A 329 -3.42 13.37 -7.60
CA LEU A 329 -2.72 14.38 -8.40
C LEU A 329 -1.45 13.81 -9.03
N ARG A 330 -0.67 13.02 -8.29
CA ARG A 330 0.52 12.32 -8.80
C ARG A 330 0.17 11.33 -9.92
N VAL A 331 -0.87 10.51 -9.73
CA VAL A 331 -1.35 9.57 -10.76
C VAL A 331 -1.79 10.33 -12.01
N MET A 332 -2.54 11.44 -11.86
CA MET A 332 -2.98 12.25 -12.99
C MET A 332 -1.81 12.87 -13.75
N ASN A 333 -0.78 13.35 -13.04
CA ASN A 333 0.44 13.84 -13.67
C ASN A 333 1.12 12.78 -14.52
N ARG A 334 1.18 11.52 -14.04
CA ARG A 334 1.69 10.39 -14.84
C ARG A 334 0.84 10.12 -16.08
N LEU A 335 -0.50 10.19 -15.94
CA LEU A 335 -1.39 10.00 -17.08
C LEU A 335 -1.21 11.10 -18.14
N GLU A 336 -0.99 12.34 -17.71
CA GLU A 336 -0.63 13.45 -18.61
C GLU A 336 0.72 13.20 -19.31
N GLU A 337 1.74 12.77 -18.57
CA GLU A 337 3.07 12.44 -19.11
C GLU A 337 3.04 11.30 -20.13
N ARG A 338 2.15 10.34 -19.93
CA ARG A 338 1.88 9.23 -20.87
C ARG A 338 0.97 9.63 -22.04
N GLY A 339 0.46 10.85 -22.09
CA GLY A 339 -0.48 11.32 -23.12
C GLY A 339 -1.90 10.71 -23.02
N LEU A 340 -2.25 10.11 -21.87
CA LEU A 340 -3.56 9.54 -21.60
C LEU A 340 -4.56 10.57 -21.06
N LEU A 341 -4.07 11.71 -20.58
CA LEU A 341 -4.86 12.90 -20.23
C LEU A 341 -4.31 14.11 -20.95
N PRO A 342 -5.17 15.10 -21.27
CA PRO A 342 -4.71 16.39 -21.81
C PRO A 342 -3.80 17.12 -20.81
N PRO A 343 -2.72 17.77 -21.27
CA PRO A 343 -1.86 18.58 -20.40
C PRO A 343 -2.65 19.69 -19.68
N GLY A 344 -2.42 19.83 -18.37
CA GLY A 344 -3.09 20.84 -17.55
C GLY A 344 -4.53 20.46 -17.18
N SER A 345 -4.89 19.18 -17.24
CA SER A 345 -6.20 18.70 -16.77
C SER A 345 -6.48 19.17 -15.35
N ASP A 346 -7.70 19.65 -15.08
CA ASP A 346 -8.16 20.10 -13.77
C ASP A 346 -9.06 19.05 -13.04
N LEU A 347 -9.10 17.83 -13.54
CA LEU A 347 -9.90 16.73 -12.98
C LEU A 347 -9.59 16.48 -11.49
N TYR A 348 -8.37 16.81 -11.02
CA TYR A 348 -8.00 16.73 -9.62
C TYR A 348 -8.76 17.69 -8.68
N LEU A 349 -9.41 18.72 -9.23
CA LEU A 349 -10.22 19.69 -8.46
C LEU A 349 -11.64 19.20 -8.18
N ALA A 350 -12.12 18.22 -8.94
CA ALA A 350 -13.45 17.68 -8.84
C ALA A 350 -13.41 16.15 -8.75
N GLY A 351 -14.37 15.58 -8.05
CA GLY A 351 -14.49 14.12 -7.92
C GLY A 351 -14.27 13.63 -6.51
N GLY A 352 -14.52 12.33 -6.32
CA GLY A 352 -14.70 11.70 -5.02
C GLY A 352 -13.61 12.00 -3.98
N VAL A 353 -12.34 12.08 -4.39
CA VAL A 353 -11.23 12.28 -3.45
C VAL A 353 -11.19 13.71 -2.90
N THR A 354 -11.32 14.72 -3.77
CA THR A 354 -11.39 16.13 -3.34
C THR A 354 -12.68 16.41 -2.57
N ASP A 355 -13.79 15.76 -2.95
CA ASP A 355 -15.05 15.85 -2.22
C ASP A 355 -14.95 15.21 -0.84
N ALA A 356 -14.28 14.08 -0.68
CA ALA A 356 -14.02 13.46 0.61
C ALA A 356 -13.25 14.39 1.56
N LEU A 357 -12.20 15.05 1.06
CA LEU A 357 -11.47 16.03 1.86
C LEU A 357 -12.36 17.23 2.23
N ARG A 358 -13.13 17.76 1.28
CA ARG A 358 -14.06 18.89 1.52
C ARG A 358 -15.08 18.54 2.60
N MET A 359 -15.77 17.40 2.48
CA MET A 359 -16.74 16.93 3.47
C MET A 359 -16.11 16.84 4.86
N GLN A 360 -14.91 16.28 4.96
CA GLN A 360 -14.20 16.21 6.24
C GLN A 360 -13.79 17.57 6.80
N LEU A 361 -13.50 18.56 5.96
CA LEU A 361 -13.20 19.92 6.41
C LEU A 361 -14.46 20.70 6.84
N GLU A 362 -15.63 20.38 6.33
CA GLU A 362 -16.90 21.02 6.69
C GLU A 362 -17.47 20.53 8.04
N GLU A 363 -17.11 19.33 8.47
CA GLU A 363 -17.46 18.82 9.80
C GLU A 363 -16.65 19.55 10.89
N ARG A 364 -17.33 20.00 11.94
CA ARG A 364 -16.75 20.73 13.08
C ARG A 364 -16.32 19.80 14.20
#